data_1198b21956f2af94e8602d2b1bdbd501
#
_entry.id   1198b21956f2af94e8602d2b1bdbd501
#
_cell.length_a   1.000
_cell.length_b   1.000
_cell.length_c   1.000
_cell.angle_alpha   90.00
_cell.angle_beta   90.00
_cell.angle_gamma   90.00
#
_symmetry.space_group_name_H-M   'P 1'
#
loop_
_entity.id
_entity.type
_entity.pdbx_description
1 polymer ?
#
loop_
_entity_poly.entity_id
_entity_poly.type
_entity_poly.pdbx_seq_one_letter_code
_entity_poly.pdbx_strand_id
1 'polypeptide(L)'
;MLSIAILVYLPPKLFVPLYLFSDIILITGIELVKHGEPLGSHYSIYVNSTWLTIMALFVGYYHYQSMRQTFLNQSTILEKNRMIEEKSAELDFIAHHDSLTGLQNRRYLANCLNNIYLESRDSQLKTGVFIIDIDDFKSYNDTFGHIKGDECLKRVSNALNLCLSEGFLIRYGGEEFVYLLKNTDLEEMQRIGTELCHTVERLHLLMPNTSSREYLTVSIGGAIGVLNGEESWQAVLEQADQALYKAKNTNKNKCICAVE
;
A
#
# COMPACT_ATOMS: atom_id res chain seq x y z
N MET A 1 -21.98 -9.46 46.46
CA MET A 1 -20.78 -9.42 45.57
C MET A 1 -20.98 -8.61 44.29
N LEU A 2 -22.11 -8.66 43.59
CA LEU A 2 -22.34 -7.84 42.37
C LEU A 2 -22.29 -6.30 42.63
N SER A 3 -22.75 -5.84 43.79
CA SER A 3 -22.77 -4.40 44.12
C SER A 3 -21.38 -3.76 44.24
N ILE A 4 -20.37 -4.51 44.67
CA ILE A 4 -19.00 -4.03 44.82
C ILE A 4 -18.30 -3.91 43.46
N ALA A 5 -18.59 -4.83 42.54
CA ALA A 5 -18.00 -4.81 41.21
C ALA A 5 -18.43 -3.59 40.37
N ILE A 6 -19.69 -3.14 40.52
CA ILE A 6 -20.20 -1.97 39.79
C ILE A 6 -19.58 -0.67 40.29
N LEU A 7 -19.34 -0.59 41.60
CA LEU A 7 -18.76 0.60 42.24
C LEU A 7 -17.32 0.91 41.79
N VAL A 8 -16.56 -0.11 41.39
CA VAL A 8 -15.15 0.00 40.93
C VAL A 8 -15.04 0.74 39.60
N TYR A 9 -16.11 0.71 38.75
CA TYR A 9 -16.12 1.35 37.44
C TYR A 9 -16.67 2.78 37.43
N LEU A 10 -17.17 3.25 38.58
CA LEU A 10 -17.72 4.60 38.66
C LEU A 10 -16.61 5.65 38.79
N PRO A 11 -16.79 6.87 38.24
CA PRO A 11 -15.87 7.96 38.42
C PRO A 11 -15.84 8.40 39.89
N PRO A 12 -14.70 8.93 40.42
CA PRO A 12 -14.55 9.33 41.80
C PRO A 12 -15.66 10.25 42.34
N LYS A 13 -16.21 11.10 41.48
CA LYS A 13 -17.31 12.01 41.77
C LYS A 13 -18.59 11.29 42.22
N LEU A 14 -18.76 10.04 41.82
CA LEU A 14 -19.96 9.23 42.13
C LEU A 14 -19.68 8.22 43.25
N PHE A 15 -18.56 7.53 43.22
CA PHE A 15 -18.34 6.50 44.25
C PHE A 15 -17.92 7.06 45.62
N VAL A 16 -17.19 8.19 45.67
CA VAL A 16 -16.77 8.80 46.92
C VAL A 16 -17.96 9.16 47.83
N PRO A 17 -18.98 9.90 47.36
CA PRO A 17 -20.15 10.20 48.23
C PRO A 17 -20.92 8.93 48.59
N LEU A 18 -20.96 7.92 47.76
CA LEU A 18 -21.66 6.66 48.02
C LEU A 18 -20.99 5.87 49.20
N TYR A 19 -19.66 5.80 49.18
CA TYR A 19 -18.93 5.17 50.27
C TYR A 19 -19.07 5.94 51.61
N LEU A 20 -18.96 7.26 51.55
CA LEU A 20 -19.15 8.10 52.74
C LEU A 20 -20.57 7.99 53.32
N PHE A 21 -21.58 7.94 52.45
CA PHE A 21 -22.97 7.75 52.85
C PHE A 21 -23.21 6.37 53.50
N SER A 22 -22.63 5.34 52.93
CA SER A 22 -22.67 3.98 53.47
C SER A 22 -22.02 3.89 54.88
N ASP A 23 -20.89 4.58 55.09
CA ASP A 23 -20.18 4.63 56.35
C ASP A 23 -20.99 5.37 57.42
N ILE A 24 -21.62 6.50 57.05
CA ILE A 24 -22.53 7.25 57.93
C ILE A 24 -23.73 6.39 58.38
N ILE A 25 -24.35 5.65 57.45
CA ILE A 25 -25.47 4.74 57.77
C ILE A 25 -25.02 3.64 58.75
N LEU A 26 -23.83 3.07 58.52
CA LEU A 26 -23.29 2.02 59.39
C LEU A 26 -23.06 2.57 60.80
N ILE A 27 -22.43 3.72 60.95
CA ILE A 27 -22.13 4.36 62.22
C ILE A 27 -23.43 4.72 62.95
N THR A 28 -24.39 5.35 62.26
CA THR A 28 -25.69 5.73 62.86
C THR A 28 -26.50 4.50 63.27
N GLY A 29 -26.50 3.45 62.47
CA GLY A 29 -27.16 2.18 62.75
C GLY A 29 -26.61 1.50 64.02
N ILE A 30 -25.29 1.50 64.18
CA ILE A 30 -24.63 0.98 65.39
C ILE A 30 -25.03 1.78 66.62
N GLU A 31 -25.07 3.12 66.55
CA GLU A 31 -25.50 4.00 67.65
C GLU A 31 -26.97 3.78 68.06
N LEU A 32 -27.86 3.58 67.11
CA LEU A 32 -29.30 3.33 67.38
C LEU A 32 -29.57 2.00 68.11
N VAL A 33 -28.74 0.97 67.83
CA VAL A 33 -28.90 -0.36 68.44
C VAL A 33 -28.33 -0.38 69.89
N LYS A 34 -27.51 0.56 70.26
CA LYS A 34 -26.70 0.59 71.46
C LYS A 34 -27.38 1.19 72.76
N HIS A 35 -28.63 1.19 72.87
CA HIS A 35 -29.27 1.69 74.07
C HIS A 35 -28.72 0.99 75.34
N GLY A 36 -27.70 1.64 76.05
CA GLY A 36 -27.25 1.27 77.33
C GLY A 36 -25.83 0.68 77.52
N GLU A 37 -25.06 0.51 76.47
CA GLU A 37 -23.69 0.01 76.55
C GLU A 37 -22.62 1.12 76.62
N PRO A 38 -21.48 0.90 77.33
CA PRO A 38 -20.45 1.94 77.43
C PRO A 38 -19.77 2.19 76.08
N LEU A 39 -19.50 3.51 75.80
CA LEU A 39 -18.93 4.01 74.56
C LEU A 39 -17.65 3.29 74.12
N GLY A 40 -16.92 2.62 74.98
CA GLY A 40 -15.65 1.95 74.66
C GLY A 40 -15.75 0.55 74.05
N SER A 41 -16.90 -0.11 74.21
CA SER A 41 -17.03 -1.55 73.74
C SER A 41 -17.01 -1.75 72.27
N HIS A 42 -17.23 -0.70 71.45
CA HIS A 42 -17.32 -0.81 69.99
C HIS A 42 -16.31 0.08 69.24
N TYR A 43 -15.35 0.68 69.94
CA TYR A 43 -14.33 1.55 69.34
C TYR A 43 -13.58 0.88 68.20
N SER A 44 -13.27 -0.40 68.32
CA SER A 44 -12.62 -1.19 67.29
C SER A 44 -13.44 -1.31 65.99
N ILE A 45 -14.78 -1.35 66.07
CA ILE A 45 -15.66 -1.44 64.92
C ILE A 45 -15.62 -0.14 64.10
N TYR A 46 -15.67 1.02 64.80
CA TYR A 46 -15.60 2.33 64.11
C TYR A 46 -14.24 2.55 63.46
N VAL A 47 -13.15 2.22 64.14
CA VAL A 47 -11.78 2.34 63.59
C VAL A 47 -11.61 1.42 62.37
N ASN A 48 -12.10 0.18 62.46
CA ASN A 48 -11.98 -0.75 61.33
C ASN A 48 -12.87 -0.33 60.16
N SER A 49 -14.09 0.14 60.39
CA SER A 49 -14.98 0.63 59.32
C SER A 49 -14.38 1.82 58.59
N THR A 50 -13.91 2.84 59.32
CA THR A 50 -13.28 4.02 58.72
C THR A 50 -12.01 3.67 57.95
N TRP A 51 -11.15 2.75 58.47
CA TRP A 51 -9.98 2.27 57.78
C TRP A 51 -10.35 1.56 56.47
N LEU A 52 -11.35 0.67 56.48
CA LEU A 52 -11.80 -0.04 55.31
C LEU A 52 -12.37 0.93 54.26
N THR A 53 -13.11 1.96 54.66
CA THR A 53 -13.63 2.99 53.76
C THR A 53 -12.51 3.79 53.13
N ILE A 54 -11.50 4.22 53.89
CA ILE A 54 -10.33 4.93 53.35
C ILE A 54 -9.59 4.05 52.32
N MET A 55 -9.34 2.77 52.67
CA MET A 55 -8.68 1.84 51.77
C MET A 55 -9.49 1.61 50.50
N ALA A 56 -10.81 1.47 50.62
CA ALA A 56 -11.69 1.29 49.48
C ALA A 56 -11.68 2.51 48.52
N LEU A 57 -11.71 3.71 49.10
CA LEU A 57 -11.59 4.97 48.34
C LEU A 57 -10.25 5.07 47.62
N PHE A 58 -9.15 4.73 48.31
CA PHE A 58 -7.80 4.73 47.70
C PHE A 58 -7.69 3.76 46.54
N VAL A 59 -8.10 2.50 46.76
CA VAL A 59 -8.07 1.47 45.71
C VAL A 59 -8.97 1.86 44.55
N GLY A 60 -10.18 2.34 44.80
CA GLY A 60 -11.11 2.78 43.75
C GLY A 60 -10.56 3.95 42.94
N TYR A 61 -9.95 4.95 43.61
CA TYR A 61 -9.32 6.06 42.90
C TYR A 61 -8.15 5.60 42.03
N TYR A 62 -7.27 4.75 42.57
CA TYR A 62 -6.11 4.24 41.82
C TYR A 62 -6.55 3.38 40.63
N HIS A 63 -7.55 2.51 40.84
CA HIS A 63 -8.12 1.69 39.75
C HIS A 63 -8.74 2.55 38.66
N TYR A 64 -9.53 3.57 39.02
CA TYR A 64 -10.10 4.51 38.06
C TYR A 64 -9.02 5.22 37.22
N GLN A 65 -7.96 5.70 37.83
CA GLN A 65 -6.85 6.35 37.14
C GLN A 65 -6.15 5.37 36.19
N SER A 66 -5.91 4.14 36.62
CA SER A 66 -5.31 3.09 35.79
C SER A 66 -6.17 2.76 34.58
N MET A 67 -7.48 2.58 34.77
CA MET A 67 -8.43 2.32 33.68
C MET A 67 -8.50 3.49 32.69
N ARG A 68 -8.57 4.71 33.18
CA ARG A 68 -8.54 5.92 32.35
C ARG A 68 -7.26 6.00 31.51
N GLN A 69 -6.11 5.74 32.11
CA GLN A 69 -4.83 5.75 31.42
C GLN A 69 -4.76 4.66 30.35
N THR A 70 -5.24 3.46 30.67
CA THR A 70 -5.31 2.35 29.71
C THR A 70 -6.19 2.70 28.52
N PHE A 71 -7.36 3.29 28.75
CA PHE A 71 -8.26 3.72 27.68
C PHE A 71 -7.63 4.77 26.76
N LEU A 72 -6.99 5.79 27.35
CA LEU A 72 -6.28 6.82 26.57
C LEU A 72 -5.11 6.24 25.78
N ASN A 73 -4.36 5.33 26.37
CA ASN A 73 -3.25 4.67 25.69
C ASN A 73 -3.75 3.81 24.54
N GLN A 74 -4.85 3.06 24.72
CA GLN A 74 -5.44 2.24 23.64
C GLN A 74 -5.91 3.11 22.47
N SER A 75 -6.60 4.23 22.72
CA SER A 75 -7.02 5.12 21.64
C SER A 75 -5.83 5.71 20.88
N THR A 76 -4.78 6.09 21.59
CA THR A 76 -3.54 6.59 20.96
C THR A 76 -2.82 5.51 20.14
N ILE A 77 -2.80 4.27 20.62
CA ILE A 77 -2.20 3.14 19.90
C ILE A 77 -2.98 2.87 18.60
N LEU A 78 -4.31 2.85 18.66
CA LEU A 78 -5.14 2.66 17.46
C LEU A 78 -4.91 3.74 16.41
N GLU A 79 -4.84 5.00 16.83
CA GLU A 79 -4.56 6.12 15.92
C GLU A 79 -3.16 6.01 15.29
N LYS A 80 -2.14 5.70 16.10
CA LYS A 80 -0.77 5.48 15.61
C LYS A 80 -0.68 4.30 14.64
N ASN A 81 -1.34 3.20 14.93
CA ASN A 81 -1.37 2.05 14.04
C ASN A 81 -1.99 2.40 12.68
N ARG A 82 -3.11 3.12 12.68
CA ARG A 82 -3.72 3.62 11.45
C ARG A 82 -2.76 4.51 10.64
N MET A 83 -2.10 5.45 11.30
CA MET A 83 -1.11 6.32 10.63
C MET A 83 0.08 5.53 10.07
N ILE A 84 0.53 4.48 10.77
CA ILE A 84 1.60 3.59 10.30
C ILE A 84 1.13 2.83 9.06
N GLU A 85 -0.07 2.29 9.05
CA GLU A 85 -0.63 1.57 7.90
C GLU A 85 -0.77 2.49 6.68
N GLU A 86 -1.30 3.71 6.86
CA GLU A 86 -1.42 4.71 5.79
C GLU A 86 -0.03 5.08 5.21
N LYS A 87 0.95 5.33 6.09
CA LYS A 87 2.32 5.64 5.66
C LYS A 87 3.03 4.45 5.01
N SER A 88 2.81 3.24 5.50
CA SER A 88 3.35 2.03 4.90
C SER A 88 2.82 1.81 3.48
N ALA A 89 1.51 2.00 3.27
CA ALA A 89 0.89 1.91 1.95
C ALA A 89 1.41 3.01 0.99
N GLU A 90 1.59 4.24 1.48
CA GLU A 90 2.19 5.34 0.71
C GLU A 90 3.63 5.02 0.30
N LEU A 91 4.43 4.53 1.24
CA LEU A 91 5.82 4.14 0.97
C LEU A 91 5.91 2.97 -0.01
N ASP A 92 5.05 1.97 0.12
CA ASP A 92 4.98 0.84 -0.82
C ASP A 92 4.60 1.32 -2.22
N PHE A 93 3.62 2.22 -2.33
CA PHE A 93 3.24 2.83 -3.60
C PHE A 93 4.42 3.57 -4.26
N ILE A 94 5.08 4.46 -3.51
CA ILE A 94 6.25 5.21 -4.01
C ILE A 94 7.41 4.28 -4.38
N ALA A 95 7.61 3.20 -3.62
CA ALA A 95 8.67 2.23 -3.89
C ALA A 95 8.46 1.46 -5.20
N HIS A 96 7.20 1.25 -5.62
CA HIS A 96 6.84 0.36 -6.71
C HIS A 96 6.25 1.06 -7.94
N HIS A 97 5.94 2.37 -7.86
CA HIS A 97 5.41 3.14 -8.98
C HIS A 97 6.37 4.23 -9.43
N ASP A 98 6.28 4.58 -10.70
CA ASP A 98 6.97 5.73 -11.30
C ASP A 98 6.20 7.01 -10.99
N SER A 99 6.85 7.98 -10.39
CA SER A 99 6.21 9.23 -9.93
C SER A 99 5.69 10.12 -11.05
N LEU A 100 6.24 9.98 -12.27
CA LEU A 100 5.82 10.79 -13.42
C LEU A 100 4.58 10.20 -14.10
N THR A 101 4.60 8.89 -14.36
CA THR A 101 3.59 8.21 -15.19
C THR A 101 2.52 7.49 -14.38
N GLY A 102 2.79 7.19 -13.11
CA GLY A 102 1.93 6.38 -12.26
C GLY A 102 1.98 4.88 -12.56
N LEU A 103 2.67 4.46 -13.61
CA LEU A 103 2.90 3.05 -13.92
C LEU A 103 3.78 2.39 -12.86
N GLN A 104 3.83 1.07 -12.87
CA GLN A 104 4.81 0.34 -12.11
C GLN A 104 6.23 0.69 -12.56
N ASN A 105 7.17 0.76 -11.62
CA ASN A 105 8.56 1.11 -11.91
C ASN A 105 9.42 -0.14 -12.10
N ARG A 106 10.68 0.04 -12.53
CA ARG A 106 11.65 -1.04 -12.72
C ARG A 106 11.86 -1.91 -11.47
N ARG A 107 11.69 -1.36 -10.26
CA ARG A 107 11.85 -2.13 -9.02
C ARG A 107 10.72 -3.14 -8.83
N TYR A 108 9.51 -2.80 -9.25
CA TYR A 108 8.36 -3.70 -9.21
C TYR A 108 8.51 -4.90 -10.16
N LEU A 109 9.30 -4.76 -11.24
CA LEU A 109 9.56 -5.84 -12.20
C LEU A 109 10.08 -7.11 -11.50
N ALA A 110 10.97 -6.97 -10.51
CA ALA A 110 11.48 -8.12 -9.77
C ALA A 110 10.37 -8.91 -9.04
N ASN A 111 9.36 -8.20 -8.50
CA ASN A 111 8.21 -8.84 -7.86
C ASN A 111 7.34 -9.58 -8.89
N CYS A 112 7.12 -8.98 -10.07
CA CYS A 112 6.40 -9.63 -11.17
C CYS A 112 7.10 -10.91 -11.63
N LEU A 113 8.43 -10.84 -11.84
CA LEU A 113 9.22 -11.98 -12.28
C LEU A 113 9.22 -13.12 -11.26
N ASN A 114 9.35 -12.82 -9.97
CA ASN A 114 9.28 -13.83 -8.92
C ASN A 114 7.95 -14.59 -8.95
N ASN A 115 6.83 -13.89 -9.13
CA ASN A 115 5.52 -14.52 -9.26
C ASN A 115 5.42 -15.40 -10.52
N ILE A 116 5.93 -14.90 -11.65
CA ILE A 116 5.96 -15.65 -12.92
C ILE A 116 6.83 -16.91 -12.78
N TYR A 117 8.00 -16.83 -12.15
CA TYR A 117 8.87 -17.96 -11.93
C TYR A 117 8.21 -19.06 -11.09
N LEU A 118 7.47 -18.67 -10.04
CA LEU A 118 6.74 -19.63 -9.21
C LEU A 118 5.65 -20.35 -10.01
N GLU A 119 4.87 -19.62 -10.79
CA GLU A 119 3.80 -20.18 -11.62
C GLU A 119 4.34 -21.06 -12.76
N SER A 120 5.47 -20.69 -13.36
CA SER A 120 6.05 -21.39 -14.51
C SER A 120 6.76 -22.68 -14.13
N ARG A 121 7.13 -22.89 -12.85
CA ARG A 121 7.77 -24.12 -12.37
C ARG A 121 6.93 -25.36 -12.64
N ASP A 122 5.62 -25.24 -12.45
CA ASP A 122 4.70 -26.38 -12.51
C ASP A 122 3.95 -26.46 -13.86
N SER A 123 3.81 -25.35 -14.58
CA SER A 123 2.93 -25.25 -15.76
C SER A 123 3.65 -25.05 -17.08
N GLN A 124 4.94 -24.79 -17.11
CA GLN A 124 5.72 -24.38 -18.29
C GLN A 124 5.05 -23.23 -19.08
N LEU A 125 4.47 -22.30 -18.37
CA LEU A 125 3.69 -21.21 -18.93
C LEU A 125 4.59 -20.29 -19.76
N LYS A 126 4.26 -20.08 -21.02
CA LYS A 126 4.98 -19.12 -21.87
C LYS A 126 4.59 -17.71 -21.49
N THR A 127 5.60 -16.84 -21.34
CA THR A 127 5.43 -15.42 -21.05
C THR A 127 6.00 -14.60 -22.20
N GLY A 128 5.20 -13.70 -22.76
CA GLY A 128 5.63 -12.69 -23.70
C GLY A 128 6.28 -11.51 -22.96
N VAL A 129 7.42 -11.09 -23.47
CA VAL A 129 8.16 -9.92 -22.98
C VAL A 129 8.26 -8.93 -24.14
N PHE A 130 7.79 -7.70 -23.90
CA PHE A 130 7.93 -6.61 -24.85
C PHE A 130 8.80 -5.52 -24.26
N ILE A 131 9.71 -4.99 -25.06
CA ILE A 131 10.42 -3.74 -24.79
C ILE A 131 9.86 -2.70 -25.74
N ILE A 132 9.34 -1.62 -25.20
CA ILE A 132 8.69 -0.52 -25.93
C ILE A 132 9.55 0.73 -25.73
N ASP A 133 9.86 1.43 -26.79
CA ASP A 133 10.68 2.64 -26.73
C ASP A 133 10.07 3.72 -27.62
N ILE A 134 10.00 4.94 -27.09
CA ILE A 134 9.46 6.10 -27.84
C ILE A 134 10.48 6.57 -28.87
N ASP A 135 10.06 6.57 -30.11
CA ASP A 135 10.91 6.94 -31.24
C ASP A 135 11.31 8.41 -31.20
N ASP A 136 12.61 8.68 -31.31
CA ASP A 136 13.20 10.02 -31.37
C ASP A 136 12.84 10.94 -30.19
N PHE A 137 12.57 10.36 -29.00
CA PHE A 137 12.15 11.12 -27.81
C PHE A 137 13.16 12.18 -27.39
N LYS A 138 14.45 11.93 -27.59
CA LYS A 138 15.49 12.93 -27.34
C LYS A 138 15.29 14.16 -28.22
N SER A 139 15.03 13.99 -29.53
CA SER A 139 14.75 15.10 -30.45
C SER A 139 13.49 15.87 -30.06
N TYR A 140 12.47 15.17 -29.56
CA TYR A 140 11.25 15.79 -29.01
C TYR A 140 11.61 16.70 -27.81
N ASN A 141 12.37 16.19 -26.85
CA ASN A 141 12.81 16.96 -25.68
C ASN A 141 13.69 18.15 -26.04
N ASP A 142 14.65 17.94 -26.96
CA ASP A 142 15.57 19.02 -27.40
C ASP A 142 14.81 20.18 -28.08
N THR A 143 13.66 19.89 -28.68
CA THR A 143 12.85 20.92 -29.38
C THR A 143 11.79 21.56 -28.47
N PHE A 144 11.04 20.74 -27.72
CA PHE A 144 9.87 21.22 -26.97
C PHE A 144 10.16 21.41 -25.46
N GLY A 145 11.32 20.99 -25.02
CA GLY A 145 11.75 21.04 -23.60
C GLY A 145 11.23 19.87 -22.77
N HIS A 146 11.87 19.62 -21.64
CA HIS A 146 11.56 18.48 -20.75
C HIS A 146 10.14 18.48 -20.19
N ILE A 147 9.55 19.66 -19.96
CA ILE A 147 8.16 19.75 -19.44
C ILE A 147 7.18 19.13 -20.46
N LYS A 148 7.36 19.42 -21.74
CA LYS A 148 6.56 18.81 -22.82
C LYS A 148 6.87 17.34 -23.01
N GLY A 149 8.13 16.93 -22.80
CA GLY A 149 8.53 15.52 -22.77
C GLY A 149 7.83 14.75 -21.64
N ASP A 150 7.74 15.34 -20.46
CA ASP A 150 7.02 14.75 -19.32
C ASP A 150 5.51 14.60 -19.60
N GLU A 151 4.88 15.60 -20.22
CA GLU A 151 3.48 15.52 -20.68
C GLU A 151 3.30 14.41 -21.73
N CYS A 152 4.25 14.30 -22.67
CA CYS A 152 4.29 13.25 -23.68
C CYS A 152 4.37 11.87 -23.04
N LEU A 153 5.30 11.65 -22.12
CA LEU A 153 5.46 10.40 -21.37
C LEU A 153 4.17 10.01 -20.62
N LYS A 154 3.50 10.95 -19.96
CA LYS A 154 2.21 10.72 -19.31
C LYS A 154 1.12 10.30 -20.29
N ARG A 155 1.04 10.93 -21.45
CA ARG A 155 0.04 10.60 -22.46
C ARG A 155 0.29 9.24 -23.09
N VAL A 156 1.53 8.93 -23.44
CA VAL A 156 1.93 7.64 -24.00
C VAL A 156 1.68 6.53 -23.00
N SER A 157 2.15 6.66 -21.76
CA SER A 157 1.98 5.64 -20.73
C SER A 157 0.51 5.37 -20.41
N ASN A 158 -0.32 6.41 -20.36
CA ASN A 158 -1.75 6.24 -20.12
C ASN A 158 -2.44 5.54 -21.30
N ALA A 159 -2.10 5.87 -22.55
CA ALA A 159 -2.64 5.24 -23.72
C ALA A 159 -2.25 3.75 -23.81
N LEU A 160 -0.98 3.43 -23.54
CA LEU A 160 -0.51 2.05 -23.48
C LEU A 160 -1.25 1.27 -22.40
N ASN A 161 -1.37 1.83 -21.20
CA ASN A 161 -2.03 1.17 -20.05
C ASN A 161 -3.52 0.92 -20.31
N LEU A 162 -4.21 1.83 -20.96
CA LEU A 162 -5.63 1.68 -21.32
C LEU A 162 -5.87 0.66 -22.45
N CYS A 163 -4.88 0.47 -23.32
CA CYS A 163 -4.94 -0.52 -24.41
C CYS A 163 -4.77 -1.96 -23.90
N LEU A 164 -4.10 -2.13 -22.75
CA LEU A 164 -3.76 -3.43 -22.19
C LEU A 164 -4.81 -3.86 -21.16
N SER A 165 -5.42 -5.04 -21.36
CA SER A 165 -6.41 -5.61 -20.45
C SER A 165 -5.80 -6.55 -19.42
N GLU A 166 -4.65 -7.15 -19.72
CA GLU A 166 -3.98 -8.15 -18.89
C GLU A 166 -2.47 -7.88 -18.87
N GLY A 167 -1.77 -8.46 -17.90
CA GLY A 167 -0.31 -8.35 -17.79
C GLY A 167 0.18 -7.16 -16.98
N PHE A 168 1.47 -6.86 -17.10
CA PHE A 168 2.16 -5.84 -16.31
C PHE A 168 2.90 -4.87 -17.23
N LEU A 169 2.45 -3.60 -17.24
CA LEU A 169 3.15 -2.52 -17.93
C LEU A 169 4.01 -1.74 -16.93
N ILE A 170 5.30 -1.68 -17.20
CA ILE A 170 6.33 -1.15 -16.30
C ILE A 170 7.09 -0.06 -17.04
N ARG A 171 7.29 1.10 -16.44
CA ARG A 171 8.26 2.07 -16.92
C ARG A 171 9.66 1.62 -16.49
N TYR A 172 10.45 1.15 -17.45
CA TYR A 172 11.76 0.58 -17.18
C TYR A 172 12.84 1.65 -16.94
N GLY A 173 12.75 2.79 -17.65
CA GLY A 173 13.60 3.96 -17.47
C GLY A 173 13.48 4.93 -18.64
N GLY A 174 13.63 6.25 -18.39
CA GLY A 174 13.57 7.25 -19.46
C GLY A 174 12.28 7.16 -20.28
N GLU A 175 12.45 6.84 -21.56
CA GLU A 175 11.39 6.63 -22.56
C GLU A 175 11.07 5.14 -22.81
N GLU A 176 11.64 4.23 -22.00
CA GLU A 176 11.51 2.78 -22.20
C GLU A 176 10.46 2.18 -21.26
N PHE A 177 9.64 1.28 -21.82
CA PHE A 177 8.65 0.50 -21.08
C PHE A 177 8.87 -0.99 -21.32
N VAL A 178 8.56 -1.79 -20.31
CA VAL A 178 8.51 -3.26 -20.42
C VAL A 178 7.10 -3.72 -20.15
N TYR A 179 6.57 -4.56 -21.01
CA TYR A 179 5.28 -5.19 -20.84
C TYR A 179 5.43 -6.71 -20.77
N LEU A 180 4.87 -7.31 -19.74
CA LEU A 180 4.87 -8.76 -19.52
C LEU A 180 3.45 -9.30 -19.67
N LEU A 181 3.28 -10.28 -20.57
CA LEU A 181 2.01 -10.95 -20.81
C LEU A 181 2.16 -12.45 -20.55
N LYS A 182 1.40 -12.99 -19.60
CA LYS A 182 1.41 -14.42 -19.28
C LYS A 182 0.52 -15.19 -20.26
N ASN A 183 0.86 -16.46 -20.48
CA ASN A 183 0.06 -17.42 -21.24
C ASN A 183 -0.32 -16.91 -22.64
N THR A 184 0.68 -16.51 -23.42
CA THR A 184 0.52 -15.94 -24.73
C THR A 184 1.29 -16.76 -25.79
N ASP A 185 1.03 -16.47 -27.06
CA ASP A 185 1.75 -17.00 -28.19
C ASP A 185 2.28 -15.89 -29.12
N LEU A 186 3.03 -16.26 -30.13
CA LEU A 186 3.69 -15.32 -31.04
C LEU A 186 2.68 -14.51 -31.86
N GLU A 187 1.56 -15.10 -32.27
CA GLU A 187 0.52 -14.44 -33.07
C GLU A 187 -0.19 -13.35 -32.23
N GLU A 188 -0.55 -13.70 -31.01
CA GLU A 188 -1.14 -12.75 -30.07
C GLU A 188 -0.17 -11.62 -29.74
N MET A 189 1.10 -11.93 -29.49
CA MET A 189 2.13 -10.91 -29.24
C MET A 189 2.25 -9.95 -30.41
N GLN A 190 2.29 -10.44 -31.66
CA GLN A 190 2.39 -9.61 -32.86
C GLN A 190 1.15 -8.70 -33.00
N ARG A 191 -0.04 -9.21 -32.70
CA ARG A 191 -1.29 -8.47 -32.74
C ARG A 191 -1.28 -7.35 -31.68
N ILE A 192 -0.94 -7.67 -30.43
CA ILE A 192 -0.89 -6.70 -29.32
C ILE A 192 0.16 -5.62 -29.60
N GLY A 193 1.38 -6.02 -29.95
CA GLY A 193 2.45 -5.07 -30.25
C GLY A 193 2.10 -4.11 -31.39
N THR A 194 1.42 -4.59 -32.43
CA THR A 194 0.93 -3.76 -33.54
C THR A 194 -0.13 -2.76 -33.04
N GLU A 195 -1.08 -3.22 -32.23
CA GLU A 195 -2.11 -2.36 -31.66
C GLU A 195 -1.53 -1.28 -30.72
N LEU A 196 -0.49 -1.60 -29.96
CA LEU A 196 0.23 -0.64 -29.13
C LEU A 196 0.88 0.46 -29.97
N CYS A 197 1.54 0.11 -31.11
CA CYS A 197 2.09 1.10 -32.03
C CYS A 197 1.01 2.03 -32.57
N HIS A 198 -0.11 1.49 -33.06
CA HIS A 198 -1.23 2.28 -33.55
C HIS A 198 -1.88 3.14 -32.44
N THR A 199 -1.93 2.65 -31.23
CA THR A 199 -2.50 3.40 -30.11
C THR A 199 -1.69 4.65 -29.80
N VAL A 200 -0.36 4.57 -29.83
CA VAL A 200 0.49 5.74 -29.65
C VAL A 200 0.42 6.69 -30.83
N GLU A 201 0.47 6.16 -32.06
CA GLU A 201 0.36 6.99 -33.27
C GLU A 201 -0.95 7.79 -33.31
N ARG A 202 -2.08 7.20 -32.89
CA ARG A 202 -3.39 7.86 -32.77
C ARG A 202 -3.45 9.00 -31.77
N LEU A 203 -2.45 9.16 -30.89
CA LEU A 203 -2.36 10.32 -30.02
C LEU A 203 -2.05 11.63 -30.78
N HIS A 204 -1.58 11.52 -32.02
CA HIS A 204 -1.22 12.64 -32.91
C HIS A 204 -0.33 13.68 -32.18
N LEU A 205 0.69 13.20 -31.45
CA LEU A 205 1.68 14.06 -30.83
C LEU A 205 2.66 14.52 -31.90
N LEU A 206 2.59 15.82 -32.23
CA LEU A 206 3.42 16.38 -33.29
C LEU A 206 4.90 16.28 -32.98
N MET A 207 5.66 15.78 -33.96
CA MET A 207 7.12 15.78 -33.90
C MET A 207 7.72 17.08 -34.44
N PRO A 208 8.98 17.41 -34.09
CA PRO A 208 9.67 18.54 -34.68
C PRO A 208 9.76 18.42 -36.20
N ASN A 209 9.75 19.57 -36.89
CA ASN A 209 9.92 19.62 -38.34
C ASN A 209 11.27 19.02 -38.86
N THR A 210 12.21 18.80 -37.95
CA THR A 210 13.49 18.11 -38.23
C THR A 210 13.35 16.59 -38.24
N SER A 211 12.23 16.07 -37.77
CA SER A 211 11.95 14.63 -37.78
C SER A 211 11.48 14.17 -39.14
N SER A 212 11.78 12.91 -39.50
CA SER A 212 11.25 12.28 -40.72
C SER A 212 9.77 11.90 -40.64
N ARG A 213 9.13 12.12 -39.50
CA ARG A 213 7.73 11.78 -39.20
C ARG A 213 6.98 12.95 -38.63
N GLU A 214 5.70 13.03 -38.95
CA GLU A 214 4.81 14.08 -38.45
C GLU A 214 4.40 13.86 -37.01
N TYR A 215 4.20 12.60 -36.61
CA TYR A 215 3.73 12.23 -35.26
C TYR A 215 4.74 11.32 -34.56
N LEU A 216 4.74 11.44 -33.22
CA LEU A 216 5.50 10.60 -32.32
C LEU A 216 4.96 9.17 -32.35
N THR A 217 5.89 8.20 -32.40
CA THR A 217 5.58 6.78 -32.50
C THR A 217 6.39 5.99 -31.45
N VAL A 218 6.14 4.70 -31.37
CA VAL A 218 6.93 3.75 -30.58
C VAL A 218 7.41 2.60 -31.44
N SER A 219 8.61 2.12 -31.14
CA SER A 219 9.12 0.87 -31.66
C SER A 219 9.06 -0.19 -30.57
N ILE A 220 8.71 -1.41 -30.92
CA ILE A 220 8.49 -2.51 -29.98
C ILE A 220 9.28 -3.74 -30.44
N GLY A 221 10.04 -4.31 -29.51
CA GLY A 221 10.64 -5.63 -29.63
C GLY A 221 9.96 -6.61 -28.69
N GLY A 222 9.55 -7.74 -29.20
CA GLY A 222 8.91 -8.80 -28.42
C GLY A 222 9.70 -10.11 -28.48
N ALA A 223 9.66 -10.87 -27.40
CA ALA A 223 10.15 -12.25 -27.37
C ALA A 223 9.28 -13.09 -26.42
N ILE A 224 9.24 -14.40 -26.66
CA ILE A 224 8.43 -15.31 -25.86
C ILE A 224 9.30 -16.42 -25.30
N GLY A 225 9.06 -16.80 -24.04
CA GLY A 225 9.78 -17.91 -23.42
C GLY A 225 9.14 -18.37 -22.11
N VAL A 226 9.62 -19.49 -21.61
CA VAL A 226 9.26 -19.98 -20.27
C VAL A 226 10.22 -19.35 -19.27
N LEU A 227 9.69 -18.46 -18.43
CA LEU A 227 10.48 -17.76 -17.42
C LEU A 227 10.48 -18.56 -16.11
N ASN A 228 11.54 -19.31 -15.87
CA ASN A 228 11.69 -20.16 -14.68
C ASN A 228 12.82 -19.73 -13.73
N GLY A 229 13.47 -18.62 -14.01
CA GLY A 229 14.56 -18.02 -13.23
C GLY A 229 15.23 -16.88 -13.97
N GLU A 230 16.24 -16.29 -13.34
CA GLU A 230 16.94 -15.11 -13.83
C GLU A 230 17.63 -15.34 -15.20
N GLU A 231 18.22 -16.51 -15.41
CA GLU A 231 18.88 -16.83 -16.70
C GLU A 231 17.89 -16.85 -17.87
N SER A 232 16.71 -17.46 -17.69
CA SER A 232 15.67 -17.49 -18.69
C SER A 232 15.09 -16.09 -18.96
N TRP A 233 14.94 -15.28 -17.93
CA TRP A 233 14.55 -13.88 -18.07
C TRP A 233 15.53 -13.09 -18.92
N GLN A 234 16.83 -13.17 -18.59
CA GLN A 234 17.88 -12.46 -19.33
C GLN A 234 17.93 -12.87 -20.78
N ALA A 235 17.80 -14.17 -21.09
CA ALA A 235 17.79 -14.67 -22.45
C ALA A 235 16.61 -14.12 -23.27
N VAL A 236 15.40 -14.12 -22.70
CA VAL A 236 14.20 -13.60 -23.38
C VAL A 236 14.27 -12.07 -23.52
N LEU A 237 14.77 -11.38 -22.50
CA LEU A 237 14.96 -9.93 -22.55
C LEU A 237 15.94 -9.51 -23.65
N GLU A 238 17.05 -10.24 -23.80
CA GLU A 238 18.03 -9.99 -24.87
C GLU A 238 17.45 -10.23 -26.27
N GLN A 239 16.63 -11.27 -26.44
CA GLN A 239 15.92 -11.50 -27.70
C GLN A 239 14.93 -10.35 -28.01
N ALA A 240 14.20 -9.86 -27.02
CA ALA A 240 13.30 -8.71 -27.16
C ALA A 240 14.06 -7.43 -27.52
N ASP A 241 15.22 -7.20 -26.90
CA ASP A 241 16.08 -6.04 -27.22
C ASP A 241 16.61 -6.10 -28.67
N GLN A 242 17.07 -7.28 -29.11
CA GLN A 242 17.50 -7.48 -30.50
C GLN A 242 16.36 -7.25 -31.51
N ALA A 243 15.13 -7.65 -31.15
CA ALA A 243 13.95 -7.39 -31.95
C ALA A 243 13.61 -5.89 -32.01
N LEU A 244 13.70 -5.18 -30.88
CA LEU A 244 13.54 -3.73 -30.81
C LEU A 244 14.60 -3.00 -31.67
N TYR A 245 15.85 -3.42 -31.59
CA TYR A 245 16.91 -2.87 -32.43
C TYR A 245 16.58 -3.02 -33.92
N LYS A 246 16.05 -4.21 -34.35
CA LYS A 246 15.59 -4.42 -35.72
C LYS A 246 14.43 -3.49 -36.09
N ALA A 247 13.45 -3.31 -35.18
CA ALA A 247 12.33 -2.39 -35.38
C ALA A 247 12.80 -0.95 -35.60
N LYS A 248 13.72 -0.47 -34.77
CA LYS A 248 14.31 0.88 -34.89
C LYS A 248 15.07 1.08 -36.22
N ASN A 249 15.78 0.06 -36.69
CA ASN A 249 16.57 0.14 -37.94
C ASN A 249 15.74 -0.10 -39.20
N THR A 250 14.51 -0.60 -39.10
CA THR A 250 13.62 -0.87 -40.26
C THR A 250 12.43 0.08 -40.30
N ASN A 251 12.69 1.38 -40.25
CA ASN A 251 11.70 2.46 -40.31
C ASN A 251 10.85 2.66 -39.04
N LYS A 252 11.24 2.20 -37.85
CA LYS A 252 10.51 2.46 -36.56
C LYS A 252 8.99 2.24 -36.64
N ASN A 253 8.20 2.68 -35.69
CA ASN A 253 6.72 2.58 -35.62
C ASN A 253 6.21 1.17 -35.97
N LYS A 254 6.76 0.16 -35.35
CA LYS A 254 6.37 -1.22 -35.55
C LYS A 254 6.75 -2.13 -34.40
N CYS A 255 6.08 -3.23 -34.30
CA CYS A 255 6.44 -4.35 -33.48
C CYS A 255 7.18 -5.42 -34.29
N ILE A 256 8.31 -5.90 -33.76
CA ILE A 256 8.99 -7.10 -34.26
C ILE A 256 9.08 -8.08 -33.10
N CYS A 257 8.56 -9.30 -33.29
CA CYS A 257 8.72 -10.38 -32.34
C CYS A 257 9.82 -11.32 -32.80
N ALA A 258 10.70 -11.73 -31.89
CA ALA A 258 11.71 -12.75 -32.16
C ALA A 258 11.00 -14.10 -32.41
N VAL A 259 11.37 -14.77 -33.48
CA VAL A 259 10.99 -16.15 -33.74
C VAL A 259 12.05 -17.04 -33.12
N GLU A 260 11.63 -18.06 -32.35
CA GLU A 260 12.54 -19.03 -31.70
C GLU A 260 13.53 -19.65 -32.72
#